data_f833527c5f4c1484f129654d173d896f
#
_entry.id   f833527c5f4c1484f129654d173d896f
#
_cell.length_a   1.000
_cell.length_b   1.000
_cell.length_c   1.000
_cell.angle_alpha   90.00
_cell.angle_beta   90.00
_cell.angle_gamma   90.00
#
_symmetry.space_group_name_H-M   'P 1'
#
loop_
_entity.id
_entity.type
_entity.pdbx_description
1 polymer ?
#
loop_
_entity_poly.entity_id
_entity_poly.type
_entity_poly.pdbx_seq_one_letter_code
_entity_poly.pdbx_strand_id
1 'polypeptide(L)'
;MTDVVLLSSGGLDSTTVAYWLRERGKTIVPIFFDYGQHCVETEWNTLQEVLPNDGVAPPTRVDISSVFHGSQSRLIAEANLWTEEVRSEDLYIPYRTLLFFAVGAAICQTRGLSEVYSGFINSNHAKELDCSTAFLNSLDALSENVGPVRFNLPFREMTKKEVAEIANQLGVPIGRTFSCQVYSDVPCGACPNCVERINALNQAGLTE
;
A
#
# COMPACT_ATOMS: atom_id res chain seq x y z
N MET A 1 8.85 1.77 23.47
CA MET A 1 8.54 1.76 22.02
C MET A 1 7.04 1.77 21.90
N THR A 2 6.50 2.55 20.98
CA THR A 2 5.03 2.61 20.80
C THR A 2 4.70 1.77 19.58
N ASP A 3 3.83 0.78 19.76
CA ASP A 3 3.39 -0.09 18.67
C ASP A 3 2.39 0.66 17.78
N VAL A 4 2.50 0.47 16.47
CA VAL A 4 1.63 1.08 15.47
C VAL A 4 1.18 0.04 14.44
N VAL A 5 -0.03 0.19 13.91
CA VAL A 5 -0.50 -0.62 12.80
C VAL A 5 0.01 -0.02 11.49
N LEU A 6 0.49 -0.85 10.56
CA LEU A 6 0.85 -0.45 9.21
C LEU A 6 0.06 -1.28 8.19
N LEU A 7 -0.69 -0.62 7.32
CA LEU A 7 -1.29 -1.24 6.14
C LEU A 7 -0.19 -1.51 5.12
N SER A 8 0.07 -2.78 4.84
CA SER A 8 1.28 -3.23 4.13
C SER A 8 0.91 -4.14 2.95
N SER A 9 1.56 -3.93 1.81
CA SER A 9 1.31 -4.71 0.58
C SER A 9 2.57 -5.37 -0.01
N GLY A 10 3.76 -5.12 0.58
CA GLY A 10 5.03 -5.52 -0.05
C GLY A 10 5.48 -4.60 -1.19
N GLY A 11 4.68 -3.60 -1.53
CA GLY A 11 5.02 -2.56 -2.51
C GLY A 11 6.01 -1.54 -1.95
N LEU A 12 6.63 -0.76 -2.86
CA LEU A 12 7.66 0.22 -2.53
C LEU A 12 7.23 1.19 -1.43
N ASP A 13 6.02 1.76 -1.54
CA ASP A 13 5.58 2.83 -0.63
C ASP A 13 5.36 2.31 0.79
N SER A 14 4.58 1.23 0.94
CA SER A 14 4.30 0.64 2.26
C SER A 14 5.56 0.09 2.93
N THR A 15 6.48 -0.48 2.15
CA THR A 15 7.78 -0.94 2.65
C THR A 15 8.64 0.24 3.11
N THR A 16 8.64 1.34 2.35
CA THR A 16 9.36 2.55 2.74
C THR A 16 8.83 3.13 4.06
N VAL A 17 7.50 3.12 4.28
CA VAL A 17 6.90 3.51 5.57
C VAL A 17 7.38 2.60 6.69
N ALA A 18 7.50 1.29 6.46
CA ALA A 18 8.00 0.36 7.49
C ALA A 18 9.43 0.73 7.94
N TYR A 19 10.34 0.96 7.01
CA TYR A 19 11.71 1.39 7.31
C TYR A 19 11.75 2.77 7.98
N TRP A 20 10.93 3.69 7.53
CA TRP A 20 10.79 5.04 8.09
C TRP A 20 10.28 5.02 9.54
N LEU A 21 9.33 4.13 9.86
CA LEU A 21 8.81 3.93 11.22
C LEU A 21 9.87 3.29 12.13
N ARG A 22 10.57 2.28 11.64
CA ARG A 22 11.66 1.61 12.37
C ARG A 22 12.74 2.61 12.78
N GLU A 23 13.18 3.47 11.86
CA GLU A 23 14.19 4.50 12.14
C GLU A 23 13.74 5.45 13.27
N ARG A 24 12.41 5.63 13.43
CA ARG A 24 11.80 6.44 14.49
C ARG A 24 11.52 5.69 15.78
N GLY A 25 12.03 4.46 15.91
CA GLY A 25 11.90 3.63 17.10
C GLY A 25 10.47 3.14 17.35
N LYS A 26 9.63 3.06 16.31
CA LYS A 26 8.30 2.45 16.40
C LYS A 26 8.41 0.93 16.24
N THR A 27 7.54 0.20 16.94
CA THR A 27 7.29 -1.21 16.66
C THR A 27 6.11 -1.32 15.71
N ILE A 28 6.25 -2.11 14.66
CA ILE A 28 5.29 -2.16 13.56
C ILE A 28 4.47 -3.44 13.65
N VAL A 29 3.15 -3.32 13.54
CA VAL A 29 2.20 -4.44 13.37
C VAL A 29 1.68 -4.38 11.93
N PRO A 30 2.28 -5.16 10.99
CA PRO A 30 1.87 -5.11 9.59
C PRO A 30 0.56 -5.85 9.39
N ILE A 31 -0.36 -5.23 8.61
CA ILE A 31 -1.60 -5.83 8.16
C ILE A 31 -1.60 -5.87 6.64
N PHE A 32 -1.77 -7.06 6.10
CA PHE A 32 -1.94 -7.30 4.67
C PHE A 32 -3.40 -7.64 4.38
N PHE A 33 -3.98 -7.02 3.37
CA PHE A 33 -5.33 -7.33 2.93
C PHE A 33 -5.32 -8.24 1.72
N ASP A 34 -5.98 -9.38 1.88
CA ASP A 34 -6.40 -10.22 0.79
C ASP A 34 -7.82 -9.78 0.39
N TYR A 35 -7.94 -9.04 -0.72
CA TYR A 35 -9.21 -8.58 -1.25
C TYR A 35 -9.60 -9.30 -2.54
N GLY A 36 -8.94 -10.44 -2.84
CA GLY A 36 -9.14 -11.24 -4.03
C GLY A 36 -8.33 -10.77 -5.24
N GLN A 37 -7.27 -9.95 -5.02
CA GLN A 37 -6.36 -9.54 -6.08
C GLN A 37 -5.61 -10.75 -6.64
N HIS A 38 -5.44 -10.79 -7.96
CA HIS A 38 -4.78 -11.93 -8.60
C HIS A 38 -3.29 -12.05 -8.25
N CYS A 39 -2.64 -10.96 -7.83
CA CYS A 39 -1.25 -10.96 -7.35
C CYS A 39 -1.09 -11.28 -5.85
N VAL A 40 -2.14 -11.73 -5.16
CA VAL A 40 -2.18 -11.85 -3.70
C VAL A 40 -1.04 -12.66 -3.10
N GLU A 41 -0.69 -13.80 -3.67
CA GLU A 41 0.38 -14.65 -3.14
C GLU A 41 1.77 -14.04 -3.38
N THR A 42 1.97 -13.41 -4.53
CA THR A 42 3.23 -12.70 -4.82
C THR A 42 3.41 -11.51 -3.88
N GLU A 43 2.37 -10.71 -3.66
CA GLU A 43 2.40 -9.59 -2.72
C GLU A 43 2.64 -10.06 -1.28
N TRP A 44 1.95 -11.12 -0.85
CA TRP A 44 2.10 -11.68 0.48
C TRP A 44 3.51 -12.22 0.75
N ASN A 45 4.06 -12.98 -0.19
CA ASN A 45 5.42 -13.52 -0.08
C ASN A 45 6.46 -12.39 -0.09
N THR A 46 6.32 -11.43 -1.01
CA THR A 46 7.17 -10.24 -1.06
C THR A 46 7.14 -9.48 0.25
N LEU A 47 5.97 -9.24 0.83
CA LEU A 47 5.83 -8.52 2.09
C LEU A 47 6.69 -9.16 3.20
N GLN A 48 6.64 -10.47 3.33
CA GLN A 48 7.41 -11.20 4.35
C GLN A 48 8.93 -11.06 4.15
N GLU A 49 9.37 -10.88 2.91
CA GLU A 49 10.78 -10.79 2.57
C GLU A 49 11.36 -9.38 2.67
N VAL A 50 10.53 -8.34 2.43
CA VAL A 50 11.01 -6.96 2.32
C VAL A 50 10.83 -6.13 3.60
N LEU A 51 10.09 -6.64 4.58
CA LEU A 51 9.96 -5.97 5.87
C LEU A 51 11.31 -5.87 6.61
N PRO A 52 11.52 -4.84 7.44
CA PRO A 52 12.69 -4.77 8.31
C PRO A 52 12.82 -6.02 9.19
N ASN A 53 14.05 -6.46 9.44
CA ASN A 53 14.32 -7.66 10.23
C ASN A 53 14.08 -7.48 11.74
N ASP A 54 13.96 -6.24 12.22
CA ASP A 54 13.79 -5.87 13.62
C ASP A 54 12.69 -4.82 13.79
N GLY A 55 12.08 -4.77 14.96
CA GLY A 55 11.01 -3.82 15.26
C GLY A 55 9.70 -4.07 14.52
N VAL A 56 9.50 -5.27 13.98
CA VAL A 56 8.31 -5.64 13.21
C VAL A 56 7.72 -6.93 13.74
N ALA A 57 6.43 -6.92 14.07
CA ALA A 57 5.70 -8.12 14.42
C ALA A 57 5.44 -8.98 13.17
N PRO A 58 5.18 -10.29 13.32
CA PRO A 58 4.74 -11.11 12.21
C PRO A 58 3.53 -10.48 11.49
N PRO A 59 3.54 -10.37 10.14
CA PRO A 59 2.43 -9.77 9.41
C PRO A 59 1.15 -10.60 9.56
N THR A 60 0.02 -9.91 9.63
CA THR A 60 -1.31 -10.52 9.69
C THR A 60 -1.99 -10.37 8.33
N ARG A 61 -2.38 -11.49 7.71
CA ARG A 61 -3.22 -11.51 6.50
C ARG A 61 -4.68 -11.46 6.89
N VAL A 62 -5.41 -10.49 6.38
CA VAL A 62 -6.85 -10.29 6.62
C VAL A 62 -7.59 -10.54 5.32
N ASP A 63 -8.37 -11.61 5.27
CA ASP A 63 -9.17 -11.97 4.10
C ASP A 63 -10.50 -11.19 4.11
N ILE A 64 -10.69 -10.38 3.09
CA ILE A 64 -11.90 -9.62 2.78
C ILE A 64 -12.33 -9.86 1.31
N SER A 65 -11.82 -10.91 0.68
CA SER A 65 -12.03 -11.21 -0.74
C SER A 65 -13.50 -11.37 -1.10
N SER A 66 -14.29 -11.93 -0.20
CA SER A 66 -15.74 -12.09 -0.40
C SER A 66 -16.49 -10.77 -0.62
N VAL A 67 -16.00 -9.66 -0.09
CA VAL A 67 -16.61 -8.33 -0.25
C VAL A 67 -16.55 -7.85 -1.70
N PHE A 68 -15.49 -8.21 -2.41
CA PHE A 68 -15.20 -7.74 -3.76
C PHE A 68 -15.43 -8.81 -4.82
N HIS A 69 -16.06 -9.93 -4.44
CA HIS A 69 -16.38 -11.01 -5.38
C HIS A 69 -17.22 -10.49 -6.54
N GLY A 70 -16.79 -10.78 -7.77
CA GLY A 70 -17.46 -10.32 -9.00
C GLY A 70 -17.10 -8.89 -9.45
N SER A 71 -16.14 -8.23 -8.77
CA SER A 71 -15.59 -6.96 -9.25
C SER A 71 -14.97 -7.13 -10.64
N GLN A 72 -15.21 -6.15 -11.52
CA GLN A 72 -14.62 -6.09 -12.86
C GLN A 72 -13.27 -5.36 -12.89
N SER A 73 -12.79 -4.90 -11.73
CA SER A 73 -11.47 -4.26 -11.65
C SER A 73 -10.36 -5.22 -12.09
N ARG A 74 -9.39 -4.69 -12.84
CA ARG A 74 -8.21 -5.44 -13.31
C ARG A 74 -7.22 -5.79 -12.17
N LEU A 75 -7.53 -5.41 -10.96
CA LEU A 75 -6.85 -5.93 -9.77
C LEU A 75 -7.35 -7.33 -9.38
N ILE A 76 -8.58 -7.67 -9.75
CA ILE A 76 -9.24 -8.96 -9.41
C ILE A 76 -9.43 -9.80 -10.66
N ALA A 77 -9.93 -9.19 -11.74
CA ALA A 77 -10.10 -9.86 -13.02
C ALA A 77 -8.82 -9.70 -13.86
N GLU A 78 -8.14 -10.80 -14.11
CA GLU A 78 -6.90 -10.81 -14.89
C GLU A 78 -7.09 -10.18 -16.27
N ALA A 79 -6.16 -9.29 -16.65
CA ALA A 79 -6.20 -8.63 -17.94
C ALA A 79 -5.44 -9.43 -18.99
N ASN A 80 -5.99 -9.48 -20.21
CA ASN A 80 -5.25 -9.99 -21.36
C ASN A 80 -4.41 -8.84 -21.98
N LEU A 81 -3.16 -8.69 -21.53
CA LEU A 81 -2.25 -7.63 -21.99
C LEU A 81 -1.90 -7.67 -23.50
N TRP A 82 -2.23 -8.76 -24.20
CA TRP A 82 -2.06 -8.85 -25.66
C TRP A 82 -3.18 -8.14 -26.42
N THR A 83 -4.33 -7.97 -25.79
CA THR A 83 -5.54 -7.44 -26.43
C THR A 83 -6.13 -6.24 -25.68
N GLU A 84 -5.70 -5.98 -24.47
CA GLU A 84 -6.26 -4.95 -23.58
C GLU A 84 -5.19 -3.98 -23.11
N GLU A 85 -5.49 -2.69 -23.20
CA GLU A 85 -4.73 -1.62 -22.53
C GLU A 85 -5.35 -1.38 -21.15
N VAL A 86 -4.61 -1.69 -20.08
CA VAL A 86 -5.07 -1.44 -18.71
C VAL A 86 -4.82 0.02 -18.35
N ARG A 87 -5.90 0.74 -18.04
CA ARG A 87 -5.87 2.13 -17.60
C ARG A 87 -6.06 2.24 -16.09
N SER A 88 -5.80 3.41 -15.55
CA SER A 88 -5.93 3.67 -14.12
C SER A 88 -7.36 3.44 -13.61
N GLU A 89 -8.37 3.79 -14.42
CA GLU A 89 -9.78 3.60 -14.09
C GLU A 89 -10.14 2.10 -13.96
N ASP A 90 -9.46 1.23 -14.71
CA ASP A 90 -9.68 -0.22 -14.69
C ASP A 90 -9.16 -0.87 -13.39
N LEU A 91 -8.29 -0.16 -12.66
CA LEU A 91 -7.72 -0.62 -11.37
C LEU A 91 -8.55 -0.18 -10.17
N TYR A 92 -9.56 0.67 -10.35
CA TYR A 92 -10.37 1.17 -9.26
C TYR A 92 -11.33 0.11 -8.71
N ILE A 93 -11.38 -0.02 -7.39
CA ILE A 93 -12.37 -0.81 -6.66
C ILE A 93 -13.09 0.13 -5.70
N PRO A 94 -14.40 0.38 -5.88
CA PRO A 94 -15.17 1.25 -5.02
C PRO A 94 -15.07 0.83 -3.54
N TYR A 95 -14.89 1.81 -2.65
CA TYR A 95 -14.81 1.65 -1.20
C TYR A 95 -13.66 0.80 -0.66
N ARG A 96 -12.75 0.30 -1.51
CA ARG A 96 -11.63 -0.55 -1.06
C ARG A 96 -10.76 0.17 -0.02
N THR A 97 -10.32 1.36 -0.31
CA THR A 97 -9.44 2.14 0.58
C THR A 97 -10.14 2.49 1.89
N LEU A 98 -11.42 2.87 1.84
CA LEU A 98 -12.22 3.10 3.04
C LEU A 98 -12.29 1.84 3.92
N LEU A 99 -12.53 0.67 3.32
CA LEU A 99 -12.59 -0.58 4.05
C LEU A 99 -11.24 -0.95 4.67
N PHE A 100 -10.13 -0.72 3.98
CA PHE A 100 -8.79 -0.95 4.51
C PHE A 100 -8.54 -0.12 5.79
N PHE A 101 -8.87 1.15 5.77
CA PHE A 101 -8.73 2.01 6.94
C PHE A 101 -9.70 1.63 8.06
N ALA A 102 -10.95 1.31 7.75
CA ALA A 102 -11.94 0.91 8.74
C ALA A 102 -11.54 -0.38 9.46
N VAL A 103 -11.13 -1.42 8.73
CA VAL A 103 -10.66 -2.68 9.30
C VAL A 103 -9.34 -2.49 10.03
N GLY A 104 -8.41 -1.72 9.46
CA GLY A 104 -7.15 -1.36 10.12
C GLY A 104 -7.37 -0.65 11.45
N ALA A 105 -8.31 0.28 11.52
CA ALA A 105 -8.69 0.99 12.76
C ALA A 105 -9.33 0.04 13.78
N ALA A 106 -10.21 -0.86 13.36
CA ALA A 106 -10.82 -1.85 14.24
C ALA A 106 -9.76 -2.79 14.87
N ILE A 107 -8.81 -3.27 14.05
CA ILE A 107 -7.69 -4.10 14.56
C ILE A 107 -6.79 -3.28 15.48
N CYS A 108 -6.51 -2.03 15.15
CA CYS A 108 -5.73 -1.10 15.95
C CYS A 108 -6.34 -0.95 17.34
N GLN A 109 -7.63 -0.63 17.44
CA GLN A 109 -8.34 -0.51 18.71
C GLN A 109 -8.42 -1.84 19.49
N THR A 110 -8.69 -2.94 18.81
CA THR A 110 -8.74 -4.28 19.46
C THR A 110 -7.41 -4.65 20.11
N ARG A 111 -6.30 -4.15 19.60
CA ARG A 111 -4.96 -4.33 20.16
C ARG A 111 -4.56 -3.25 21.18
N GLY A 112 -5.46 -2.33 21.52
CA GLY A 112 -5.18 -1.22 22.42
C GLY A 112 -4.23 -0.16 21.82
N LEU A 113 -4.12 -0.10 20.50
CA LEU A 113 -3.30 0.84 19.76
C LEU A 113 -4.16 2.02 19.27
N SER A 114 -3.52 3.11 18.85
CA SER A 114 -4.20 4.34 18.44
C SER A 114 -3.67 4.96 17.15
N GLU A 115 -2.72 4.34 16.47
CA GLU A 115 -2.13 4.86 15.25
C GLU A 115 -2.13 3.81 14.13
N VAL A 116 -2.72 4.15 12.99
CA VAL A 116 -2.67 3.39 11.75
C VAL A 116 -1.87 4.18 10.73
N TYR A 117 -0.88 3.55 10.15
CA TYR A 117 -0.04 4.11 9.10
C TYR A 117 -0.35 3.47 7.75
N SER A 118 -0.18 4.24 6.69
CA SER A 118 -0.28 3.76 5.31
C SER A 118 0.70 4.48 4.39
N GLY A 119 1.16 3.78 3.37
CA GLY A 119 2.00 4.32 2.30
C GLY A 119 1.24 4.97 1.15
N PHE A 120 -0.05 5.28 1.32
CA PHE A 120 -0.79 6.01 0.27
C PHE A 120 -0.16 7.37 0.02
N ILE A 121 0.05 7.67 -1.25
CA ILE A 121 0.50 8.96 -1.76
C ILE A 121 -0.61 9.58 -2.61
N ASN A 122 -0.64 10.90 -2.70
CA ASN A 122 -1.55 11.64 -3.57
C ASN A 122 -1.05 11.53 -5.03
N SER A 123 -1.08 10.31 -5.58
CA SER A 123 -0.58 10.02 -6.92
C SER A 123 -1.52 10.55 -8.00
N ASN A 124 -0.97 10.74 -9.20
CA ASN A 124 -1.73 11.32 -10.31
C ASN A 124 -2.92 10.45 -10.76
N HIS A 125 -2.84 9.11 -10.61
CA HIS A 125 -3.90 8.23 -11.09
C HIS A 125 -4.96 7.86 -10.04
N ALA A 126 -4.67 8.01 -8.73
CA ALA A 126 -5.66 7.80 -7.66
C ALA A 126 -6.17 9.13 -7.06
N LYS A 127 -5.66 10.26 -7.54
CA LYS A 127 -5.85 11.59 -6.99
C LYS A 127 -7.30 12.04 -6.86
N GLU A 128 -8.14 11.64 -7.79
CA GLU A 128 -9.54 12.07 -7.86
C GLU A 128 -10.50 11.09 -7.16
N LEU A 129 -9.99 9.98 -6.67
CA LEU A 129 -10.78 8.89 -6.07
C LEU A 129 -10.44 8.72 -4.58
N ASP A 130 -10.15 7.51 -4.20
CA ASP A 130 -10.00 7.07 -2.82
C ASP A 130 -8.63 7.36 -2.18
N CYS A 131 -7.76 8.10 -2.87
CA CYS A 131 -6.51 8.67 -2.34
C CYS A 131 -6.46 10.20 -2.43
N SER A 132 -7.58 10.84 -2.80
CA SER A 132 -7.64 12.31 -2.88
C SER A 132 -7.48 12.98 -1.51
N THR A 133 -6.99 14.21 -1.51
CA THR A 133 -6.91 15.02 -0.27
C THR A 133 -8.27 15.18 0.40
N ALA A 134 -9.34 15.36 -0.39
CA ALA A 134 -10.71 15.47 0.16
C ALA A 134 -11.18 14.18 0.83
N PHE A 135 -10.91 13.02 0.22
CA PHE A 135 -11.22 11.71 0.80
C PHE A 135 -10.49 11.50 2.13
N LEU A 136 -9.18 11.75 2.16
CA LEU A 136 -8.35 11.54 3.35
C LEU A 136 -8.74 12.50 4.49
N ASN A 137 -9.09 13.75 4.18
CA ASN A 137 -9.62 14.68 5.20
C ASN A 137 -10.97 14.21 5.77
N SER A 138 -11.83 13.64 4.92
CA SER A 138 -13.10 13.07 5.38
C SER A 138 -12.90 11.84 6.27
N LEU A 139 -11.89 11.04 5.96
CA LEU A 139 -11.50 9.87 6.76
C LEU A 139 -11.00 10.29 8.16
N ASP A 140 -10.16 11.32 8.24
CA ASP A 140 -9.69 11.88 9.51
C ASP A 140 -10.87 12.38 10.36
N ALA A 141 -11.78 13.16 9.78
CA ALA A 141 -12.98 13.66 10.46
C ALA A 141 -13.91 12.51 10.92
N LEU A 142 -14.03 11.44 10.14
CA LEU A 142 -14.80 10.27 10.53
C LEU A 142 -14.15 9.57 11.74
N SER A 143 -12.85 9.42 11.73
CA SER A 143 -12.10 8.75 12.81
C SER A 143 -12.26 9.48 14.14
N GLU A 144 -12.29 10.81 14.15
CA GLU A 144 -12.52 11.61 15.37
C GLU A 144 -13.85 11.29 16.05
N ASN A 145 -14.88 10.91 15.27
CA ASN A 145 -16.23 10.64 15.78
C ASN A 145 -16.49 9.17 16.15
N VAL A 146 -15.75 8.24 15.51
CA VAL A 146 -16.01 6.80 15.65
C VAL A 146 -15.11 6.15 16.68
N GLY A 147 -13.89 6.64 16.85
CA GLY A 147 -12.95 6.05 17.79
C GLY A 147 -11.57 6.73 17.79
N PRO A 148 -10.79 6.59 18.86
CA PRO A 148 -9.53 7.31 19.05
C PRO A 148 -8.39 6.72 18.22
N VAL A 149 -8.58 6.53 16.92
CA VAL A 149 -7.54 6.07 15.99
C VAL A 149 -7.14 7.22 15.08
N ARG A 150 -5.84 7.48 15.00
CA ARG A 150 -5.27 8.46 14.08
C ARG A 150 -4.76 7.75 12.83
N PHE A 151 -5.16 8.24 11.67
CA PHE A 151 -4.61 7.82 10.38
C PHE A 151 -3.40 8.68 10.02
N ASN A 152 -2.28 8.03 9.74
CA ASN A 152 -0.99 8.68 9.45
C ASN A 152 -0.51 8.26 8.06
N LEU A 153 -0.38 9.24 7.18
CA LEU A 153 0.09 9.05 5.80
C LEU A 153 1.35 9.91 5.60
N PRO A 154 2.52 9.46 6.04
CA PRO A 154 3.73 10.29 6.09
C PRO A 154 4.19 10.78 4.71
N PHE A 155 3.83 10.09 3.63
CA PHE A 155 4.24 10.39 2.27
C PHE A 155 3.12 10.95 1.40
N ARG A 156 1.99 11.32 2.01
CA ARG A 156 0.77 11.73 1.31
C ARG A 156 1.01 12.80 0.23
N GLU A 157 1.80 13.83 0.53
CA GLU A 157 2.05 14.95 -0.39
C GLU A 157 3.33 14.78 -1.22
N MET A 158 3.97 13.61 -1.13
CA MET A 158 5.20 13.33 -1.86
C MET A 158 4.92 12.75 -3.24
N THR A 159 5.84 13.01 -4.15
CA THR A 159 5.89 12.32 -5.44
C THR A 159 6.48 10.92 -5.27
N LYS A 160 6.19 10.04 -6.22
CA LYS A 160 6.78 8.68 -6.24
C LYS A 160 8.31 8.71 -6.28
N LYS A 161 8.90 9.72 -6.95
CA LYS A 161 10.34 9.94 -6.97
C LYS A 161 10.89 10.21 -5.57
N GLU A 162 10.28 11.14 -4.83
CA GLU A 162 10.70 11.47 -3.47
C GLU A 162 10.60 10.25 -2.53
N VAL A 163 9.55 9.44 -2.68
CA VAL A 163 9.45 8.18 -1.92
C VAL A 163 10.57 7.21 -2.28
N ALA A 164 10.94 7.10 -3.57
CA ALA A 164 12.05 6.25 -4.01
C ALA A 164 13.41 6.75 -3.46
N GLU A 165 13.63 8.06 -3.41
CA GLU A 165 14.82 8.66 -2.81
C GLU A 165 14.91 8.35 -1.31
N ILE A 166 13.79 8.47 -0.57
CA ILE A 166 13.72 8.11 0.85
C ILE A 166 13.96 6.61 1.03
N ALA A 167 13.37 5.76 0.19
CA ALA A 167 13.58 4.32 0.22
C ALA A 167 15.06 3.96 0.11
N ASN A 168 15.76 4.57 -0.84
CA ASN A 168 17.19 4.38 -1.03
C ASN A 168 18.00 4.84 0.19
N GLN A 169 17.70 6.01 0.75
CA GLN A 169 18.35 6.53 1.94
C GLN A 169 18.18 5.63 3.18
N LEU A 170 17.02 5.01 3.31
CA LEU A 170 16.70 4.10 4.42
C LEU A 170 17.20 2.67 4.21
N GLY A 171 17.78 2.35 3.06
CA GLY A 171 18.25 1.01 2.72
C GLY A 171 17.12 0.01 2.48
N VAL A 172 15.98 0.48 1.98
CA VAL A 172 14.87 -0.40 1.55
C VAL A 172 15.36 -1.28 0.40
N PRO A 173 15.06 -2.60 0.40
CA PRO A 173 15.42 -3.50 -0.69
C PRO A 173 14.51 -3.26 -1.91
N ILE A 174 14.67 -2.10 -2.58
CA ILE A 174 13.80 -1.60 -3.65
C ILE A 174 13.56 -2.65 -4.72
N GLY A 175 14.62 -3.28 -5.25
CA GLY A 175 14.52 -4.30 -6.30
C GLY A 175 13.79 -5.58 -5.89
N ARG A 176 13.50 -5.76 -4.59
CA ARG A 176 12.71 -6.90 -4.07
C ARG A 176 11.25 -6.54 -3.79
N THR A 177 10.88 -5.26 -3.80
CA THR A 177 9.48 -4.84 -3.62
C THR A 177 8.66 -5.11 -4.88
N PHE A 178 7.37 -5.43 -4.72
CA PHE A 178 6.48 -5.75 -5.82
C PHE A 178 5.40 -4.67 -6.00
N SER A 179 5.25 -4.14 -7.21
CA SER A 179 4.29 -3.04 -7.51
C SER A 179 3.35 -3.36 -8.69
N CYS A 180 3.56 -4.45 -9.40
CA CYS A 180 2.70 -4.83 -10.52
C CYS A 180 1.30 -5.22 -10.01
N GLN A 181 0.27 -4.79 -10.73
CA GLN A 181 -1.13 -5.07 -10.40
C GLN A 181 -1.85 -5.88 -11.48
N VAL A 182 -1.12 -6.35 -12.48
CA VAL A 182 -1.69 -7.02 -13.66
C VAL A 182 -1.08 -8.41 -13.90
N TYR A 183 0.13 -8.66 -13.38
CA TYR A 183 0.82 -9.94 -13.51
C TYR A 183 1.24 -10.47 -12.14
N SER A 184 1.11 -11.78 -11.93
CA SER A 184 1.36 -12.39 -10.62
C SER A 184 2.81 -12.82 -10.38
N ASP A 185 3.55 -13.20 -11.42
CA ASP A 185 4.87 -13.81 -11.24
C ASP A 185 6.03 -12.82 -11.46
N VAL A 186 5.95 -12.02 -12.50
CA VAL A 186 6.97 -11.02 -12.87
C VAL A 186 6.29 -9.70 -13.16
N PRO A 187 6.86 -8.56 -12.73
CA PRO A 187 6.33 -7.25 -13.07
C PRO A 187 6.17 -7.08 -14.59
N CYS A 188 4.99 -6.70 -15.06
CA CYS A 188 4.69 -6.61 -16.49
C CYS A 188 5.41 -5.45 -17.20
N GLY A 189 5.92 -4.46 -16.46
CA GLY A 189 6.58 -3.28 -17.00
C GLY A 189 5.66 -2.28 -17.73
N ALA A 190 4.38 -2.61 -17.91
CA ALA A 190 3.46 -1.86 -18.77
C ALA A 190 2.22 -1.31 -18.05
N CYS A 191 1.79 -1.89 -16.93
CA CYS A 191 0.65 -1.35 -16.19
C CYS A 191 1.00 0.02 -15.56
N PRO A 192 -0.01 0.84 -15.23
CA PRO A 192 0.22 2.18 -14.66
C PRO A 192 1.21 2.20 -13.50
N ASN A 193 1.12 1.23 -12.59
CA ASN A 193 2.00 1.16 -11.41
C ASN A 193 3.44 0.73 -11.77
N CYS A 194 3.63 -0.15 -12.73
CA CYS A 194 4.98 -0.48 -13.21
C CYS A 194 5.63 0.72 -13.90
N VAL A 195 4.89 1.41 -14.77
CA VAL A 195 5.38 2.61 -15.47
C VAL A 195 5.71 3.73 -14.48
N GLU A 196 4.84 3.99 -13.50
CA GLU A 196 5.09 4.98 -12.46
C GLU A 196 6.36 4.64 -11.64
N ARG A 197 6.51 3.38 -11.24
CA ARG A 197 7.69 2.89 -10.51
C ARG A 197 8.98 3.08 -11.31
N ILE A 198 9.01 2.60 -12.56
CA ILE A 198 10.18 2.71 -13.45
C ILE A 198 10.57 4.18 -13.64
N ASN A 199 9.60 5.03 -13.93
CA ASN A 199 9.83 6.46 -14.10
C ASN A 199 10.38 7.12 -12.82
N ALA A 200 9.82 6.78 -11.66
CA ALA A 200 10.27 7.33 -10.39
C ALA A 200 11.70 6.92 -10.06
N LEU A 201 12.05 5.65 -10.25
CA LEU A 201 13.42 5.15 -10.03
C LEU A 201 14.41 5.82 -10.99
N ASN A 202 14.09 5.90 -12.27
CA ASN A 202 14.94 6.58 -13.25
C ASN A 202 15.16 8.06 -12.90
N GLN A 203 14.11 8.78 -12.49
CA GLN A 203 14.21 10.19 -12.07
C GLN A 203 15.01 10.37 -10.78
N ALA A 204 15.04 9.38 -9.91
CA ALA A 204 15.84 9.33 -8.69
C ALA A 204 17.29 8.88 -8.95
N GLY A 205 17.64 8.50 -10.18
CA GLY A 205 18.97 7.95 -10.51
C GLY A 205 19.21 6.55 -9.94
N LEU A 206 18.13 5.82 -9.68
CA LEU A 206 18.14 4.45 -9.14
C LEU A 206 17.83 3.44 -10.26
N THR A 207 18.41 2.26 -10.15
CA THR A 207 18.08 1.10 -11.01
C THR A 207 17.37 0.03 -10.20
N GLU A 208 16.55 -0.76 -10.86
CA GLU A 208 15.95 -1.96 -10.23
C GLU A 208 16.99 -3.02 -9.91
#